data_de227a07b776b8841d10eff4ad7944ce
#
_entry.id   de227a07b776b8841d10eff4ad7944ce
#
_cell.length_a   1.000
_cell.length_b   1.000
_cell.length_c   1.000
_cell.angle_alpha   90.00
_cell.angle_beta   90.00
_cell.angle_gamma   90.00
#
_symmetry.space_group_name_H-M   'P 1'
#
loop_
_entity.id
_entity.type
_entity.pdbx_description
1 polymer ?
#
loop_
_entity_poly.entity_id
_entity_poly.type
_entity_poly.pdbx_seq_one_letter_code
_entity_poly.pdbx_strand_id
1 'polypeptide(L)'
;FYAQAVLNKPSIKAAQFRLEGAAKSIRIAQSSWYPQLNFSAGIGTNYYNISGVENASFSSQWHQNFNKYLQFSLSIPLFNRFDTRNKVKNARIQRTALSWKLEESKKALFKEIQQAYYNAVAAESKYKSSNTATDASEASFRLMSEKYANGKANATEYNEARTNWMKAVSDMLQAKYDYLFRTKILDFYKGVPLTLE
;
A
#
# COMPACT_ATOMS: atom_id res chain seq x y z
N PHE A 1 -10.61 17.78 3.35
CA PHE A 1 -9.33 17.30 2.85
C PHE A 1 -9.02 15.87 3.32
N TYR A 2 -8.76 15.63 4.62
CA TYR A 2 -8.49 14.31 5.20
C TYR A 2 -9.63 13.30 4.97
N ALA A 3 -10.89 13.70 5.20
CA ALA A 3 -12.04 12.83 4.99
C ALA A 3 -12.12 12.28 3.54
N GLN A 4 -11.80 13.10 2.56
CA GLN A 4 -11.77 12.74 1.15
C GLN A 4 -10.60 11.78 0.83
N ALA A 5 -9.42 12.03 1.42
CA ALA A 5 -8.27 11.14 1.30
C ALA A 5 -8.54 9.75 1.90
N VAL A 6 -9.22 9.66 3.05
CA VAL A 6 -9.62 8.38 3.69
C VAL A 6 -10.53 7.57 2.77
N LEU A 7 -11.47 8.21 2.06
CA LEU A 7 -12.40 7.53 1.16
C LEU A 7 -11.72 7.03 -0.11
N ASN A 8 -10.69 7.73 -0.60
CA ASN A 8 -10.07 7.45 -1.90
C ASN A 8 -8.80 6.57 -1.79
N LYS A 9 -8.10 6.57 -0.65
CA LYS A 9 -6.81 5.86 -0.53
C LYS A 9 -7.00 4.33 -0.58
N PRO A 10 -6.42 3.62 -1.57
CA PRO A 10 -6.58 2.17 -1.72
C PRO A 10 -6.14 1.37 -0.49
N SER A 11 -5.11 1.82 0.24
CA SER A 11 -4.62 1.16 1.44
C SER A 11 -5.66 1.14 2.57
N ILE A 12 -6.45 2.20 2.72
CA ILE A 12 -7.54 2.27 3.71
C ILE A 12 -8.68 1.36 3.29
N LYS A 13 -9.08 1.37 2.02
CA LYS A 13 -10.10 0.44 1.48
C LYS A 13 -9.69 -1.01 1.68
N ALA A 14 -8.42 -1.34 1.42
CA ALA A 14 -7.90 -2.68 1.65
C ALA A 14 -7.98 -3.09 3.13
N ALA A 15 -7.68 -2.18 4.08
CA ALA A 15 -7.83 -2.44 5.51
C ALA A 15 -9.30 -2.63 5.92
N GLN A 16 -10.23 -1.88 5.33
CA GLN A 16 -11.68 -2.05 5.54
C GLN A 16 -12.15 -3.42 5.06
N PHE A 17 -11.79 -3.83 3.83
CA PHE A 17 -12.15 -5.14 3.31
C PHE A 17 -11.56 -6.30 4.14
N ARG A 18 -10.34 -6.14 4.66
CA ARG A 18 -9.76 -7.13 5.59
C ARG A 18 -10.56 -7.25 6.89
N LEU A 19 -11.04 -6.12 7.43
CA LEU A 19 -11.89 -6.10 8.62
C LEU A 19 -13.25 -6.77 8.35
N GLU A 20 -13.87 -6.51 7.19
CA GLU A 20 -15.10 -7.18 6.76
C GLU A 20 -14.88 -8.68 6.56
N GLY A 21 -13.77 -9.08 5.94
CA GLY A 21 -13.38 -10.49 5.80
C GLY A 21 -13.23 -11.18 7.15
N ALA A 22 -12.61 -10.53 8.13
CA ALA A 22 -12.50 -11.06 9.50
C ALA A 22 -13.88 -11.22 10.18
N ALA A 23 -14.84 -10.35 9.90
CA ALA A 23 -16.22 -10.50 10.39
C ALA A 23 -16.89 -11.74 9.77
N LYS A 24 -16.62 -12.08 8.50
CA LYS A 24 -17.08 -13.32 7.87
C LYS A 24 -16.36 -14.56 8.43
N SER A 25 -15.08 -14.44 8.77
CA SER A 25 -14.31 -15.52 9.39
C SER A 25 -14.87 -15.95 10.74
N ILE A 26 -15.51 -15.04 11.51
CA ILE A 26 -16.25 -15.42 12.71
C ILE A 26 -17.41 -16.37 12.37
N ARG A 27 -18.17 -16.07 11.30
CA ARG A 27 -19.28 -16.94 10.86
C ARG A 27 -18.77 -18.29 10.38
N ILE A 28 -17.63 -18.33 9.68
CA ILE A 28 -16.97 -19.57 9.26
C ILE A 28 -16.56 -20.39 10.49
N ALA A 29 -15.97 -19.77 11.53
CA ALA A 29 -15.66 -20.48 12.76
C ALA A 29 -16.92 -21.02 13.47
N GLN A 30 -18.04 -20.28 13.43
CA GLN A 30 -19.32 -20.67 14.00
C GLN A 30 -19.95 -21.83 13.22
N SER A 31 -19.70 -21.97 11.91
CA SER A 31 -20.27 -23.05 11.09
C SER A 31 -19.86 -24.45 11.58
N SER A 32 -18.74 -24.57 12.30
CA SER A 32 -18.30 -25.83 12.91
C SER A 32 -19.21 -26.33 14.05
N TRP A 33 -20.22 -25.56 14.46
CA TRP A 33 -21.27 -26.04 15.37
C TRP A 33 -22.43 -26.76 14.67
N TYR A 34 -22.53 -26.59 13.34
CA TYR A 34 -23.61 -27.16 12.57
C TYR A 34 -23.22 -28.51 11.97
N PRO A 35 -24.21 -29.39 11.69
CA PRO A 35 -23.99 -30.63 10.97
C PRO A 35 -23.32 -30.38 9.61
N GLN A 36 -22.41 -31.27 9.24
CA GLN A 36 -21.75 -31.26 7.95
C GLN A 36 -22.19 -32.42 7.12
N LEU A 37 -22.75 -32.19 5.94
CA LEU A 37 -23.08 -33.17 4.94
C LEU A 37 -22.01 -33.18 3.86
N ASN A 38 -21.34 -34.33 3.71
CA ASN A 38 -20.37 -34.55 2.66
C ASN A 38 -20.95 -35.56 1.64
N PHE A 39 -20.76 -35.21 0.38
CA PHE A 39 -21.03 -36.11 -0.73
C PHE A 39 -19.71 -36.45 -1.42
N SER A 40 -19.45 -37.73 -1.62
CA SER A 40 -18.33 -38.21 -2.40
C SER A 40 -18.79 -39.24 -3.44
N ALA A 41 -18.20 -39.13 -4.61
CA ALA A 41 -18.42 -40.07 -5.69
C ALA A 41 -17.05 -40.43 -6.29
N GLY A 42 -16.89 -41.67 -6.62
CA GLY A 42 -15.67 -42.13 -7.25
C GLY A 42 -15.86 -43.35 -8.11
N ILE A 43 -14.90 -43.52 -8.99
CA ILE A 43 -14.73 -44.71 -9.80
C ILE A 43 -13.34 -45.26 -9.56
N GLY A 44 -13.19 -46.55 -9.53
CA GLY A 44 -11.88 -47.18 -9.31
C GLY A 44 -11.83 -48.56 -9.92
N THR A 45 -10.64 -49.02 -10.17
CA THR A 45 -10.33 -50.41 -10.53
C THR A 45 -8.97 -50.75 -9.94
N ASN A 46 -8.74 -52.02 -9.66
CA ASN A 46 -7.50 -52.52 -9.11
C ASN A 46 -6.94 -53.60 -10.04
N TYR A 47 -5.65 -53.56 -10.27
CA TYR A 47 -4.89 -54.60 -10.87
C TYR A 47 -3.91 -55.18 -9.85
N TYR A 48 -3.82 -56.50 -9.77
CA TYR A 48 -2.87 -57.22 -8.91
C TYR A 48 -2.25 -58.38 -9.66
N ASN A 49 -1.03 -58.70 -9.36
CA ASN A 49 -0.31 -59.85 -9.87
C ASN A 49 0.34 -60.57 -8.66
N ILE A 50 -0.08 -61.82 -8.42
CA ILE A 50 0.42 -62.62 -7.30
C ILE A 50 1.44 -63.59 -7.89
N SER A 51 2.68 -63.56 -7.39
CA SER A 51 3.72 -64.49 -7.83
C SER A 51 3.42 -65.93 -7.41
N GLY A 52 3.56 -66.85 -8.36
CA GLY A 52 3.31 -68.30 -8.11
C GLY A 52 1.86 -68.73 -8.33
N VAL A 53 0.96 -67.86 -8.77
CA VAL A 53 -0.43 -68.18 -9.11
C VAL A 53 -0.76 -67.69 -10.50
N GLU A 54 -1.61 -68.41 -11.22
CA GLU A 54 -2.11 -67.98 -12.53
C GLU A 54 -3.05 -66.78 -12.32
N ASN A 55 -2.62 -65.59 -12.79
CA ASN A 55 -3.36 -64.35 -12.63
C ASN A 55 -4.24 -64.09 -13.87
N ALA A 56 -5.41 -63.55 -13.67
CA ALA A 56 -6.25 -63.03 -14.76
C ALA A 56 -5.56 -61.92 -15.50
N SER A 57 -5.80 -61.84 -16.83
CA SER A 57 -5.22 -60.78 -17.64
C SER A 57 -5.57 -59.39 -17.17
N PHE A 58 -4.74 -58.39 -17.49
CA PHE A 58 -4.98 -56.97 -17.15
C PHE A 58 -6.38 -56.52 -17.57
N SER A 59 -6.77 -56.81 -18.80
CA SER A 59 -8.07 -56.41 -19.35
C SER A 59 -9.23 -57.05 -18.58
N SER A 60 -9.10 -58.34 -18.20
CA SER A 60 -10.10 -59.02 -17.38
C SER A 60 -10.23 -58.38 -16.00
N GLN A 61 -9.09 -58.14 -15.33
CA GLN A 61 -9.10 -57.51 -13.99
C GLN A 61 -9.62 -56.08 -14.04
N TRP A 62 -9.28 -55.31 -15.08
CA TRP A 62 -9.77 -53.97 -15.28
C TRP A 62 -11.31 -53.89 -15.30
N HIS A 63 -11.96 -54.79 -15.99
CA HIS A 63 -13.42 -54.84 -16.08
C HIS A 63 -14.05 -55.46 -14.83
N GLN A 64 -13.48 -56.53 -14.30
CA GLN A 64 -14.05 -57.25 -13.15
C GLN A 64 -13.90 -56.50 -11.85
N ASN A 65 -12.79 -55.74 -11.68
CA ASN A 65 -12.53 -54.97 -10.47
C ASN A 65 -13.09 -53.53 -10.56
N PHE A 66 -13.72 -53.16 -11.66
CA PHE A 66 -14.29 -51.84 -11.84
C PHE A 66 -15.42 -51.60 -10.88
N ASN A 67 -15.26 -50.61 -10.02
CA ASN A 67 -16.27 -50.22 -9.05
C ASN A 67 -16.66 -48.73 -9.17
N LYS A 68 -17.88 -48.43 -8.83
CA LYS A 68 -18.43 -47.09 -8.73
C LYS A 68 -19.02 -46.96 -7.34
N TYR A 69 -18.72 -45.83 -6.67
CA TYR A 69 -19.37 -45.61 -5.38
C TYR A 69 -19.94 -44.21 -5.30
N LEU A 70 -21.03 -44.07 -4.58
CA LEU A 70 -21.66 -42.84 -4.15
C LEU A 70 -21.79 -42.91 -2.64
N GLN A 71 -21.32 -41.93 -1.93
CA GLN A 71 -21.35 -41.90 -0.48
C GLN A 71 -21.88 -40.56 0.01
N PHE A 72 -22.85 -40.61 0.90
CA PHE A 72 -23.33 -39.49 1.70
C PHE A 72 -22.91 -39.72 3.14
N SER A 73 -22.26 -38.69 3.73
CA SER A 73 -21.78 -38.73 5.12
C SER A 73 -22.30 -37.53 5.86
N LEU A 74 -23.11 -37.74 6.90
CA LEU A 74 -23.59 -36.69 7.79
C LEU A 74 -22.79 -36.76 9.11
N SER A 75 -22.04 -35.68 9.42
CA SER A 75 -21.27 -35.55 10.66
C SER A 75 -21.90 -34.50 11.55
N ILE A 76 -22.32 -34.87 12.75
CA ILE A 76 -22.92 -33.98 13.75
C ILE A 76 -22.00 -33.90 14.94
N PRO A 77 -21.31 -32.73 15.15
CA PRO A 77 -20.40 -32.56 16.27
C PRO A 77 -21.18 -32.38 17.58
N LEU A 78 -21.15 -33.38 18.46
CA LEU A 78 -21.79 -33.28 19.79
C LEU A 78 -20.87 -32.62 20.82
N PHE A 79 -19.59 -32.98 20.81
CA PHE A 79 -18.57 -32.44 21.71
C PHE A 79 -17.20 -32.45 21.05
N ASN A 80 -16.55 -31.32 21.00
CA ASN A 80 -15.24 -31.15 20.38
C ASN A 80 -14.19 -30.48 21.32
N ARG A 81 -14.26 -30.78 22.59
CA ARG A 81 -13.33 -30.26 23.61
C ARG A 81 -13.18 -28.73 23.59
N PHE A 82 -14.25 -28.00 23.32
CA PHE A 82 -14.29 -26.54 23.18
C PHE A 82 -13.50 -25.95 22.02
N ASP A 83 -13.03 -26.78 21.07
CA ASP A 83 -12.25 -26.32 19.92
C ASP A 83 -12.97 -25.22 19.13
N THR A 84 -14.24 -25.46 18.76
CA THR A 84 -15.06 -24.46 18.04
C THR A 84 -15.25 -23.17 18.84
N ARG A 85 -15.48 -23.28 20.16
CA ARG A 85 -15.59 -22.12 21.04
C ARG A 85 -14.31 -21.28 21.02
N ASN A 86 -13.15 -21.93 21.09
CA ASN A 86 -11.86 -21.25 21.05
C ASN A 86 -11.58 -20.65 19.67
N LYS A 87 -11.91 -21.34 18.58
CA LYS A 87 -11.80 -20.81 17.21
C LYS A 87 -12.64 -19.53 17.04
N VAL A 88 -13.88 -19.51 17.54
CA VAL A 88 -14.75 -18.32 17.50
C VAL A 88 -14.17 -17.17 18.33
N LYS A 89 -13.64 -17.47 19.54
CA LYS A 89 -12.97 -16.43 20.36
C LYS A 89 -11.75 -15.85 19.65
N ASN A 90 -10.91 -16.71 19.09
CA ASN A 90 -9.72 -16.28 18.34
C ASN A 90 -10.11 -15.44 17.11
N ALA A 91 -11.13 -15.83 16.36
CA ALA A 91 -11.64 -15.06 15.23
C ALA A 91 -12.16 -13.67 15.66
N ARG A 92 -12.81 -13.56 16.83
CA ARG A 92 -13.25 -12.28 17.40
C ARG A 92 -12.06 -11.38 17.78
N ILE A 93 -11.05 -11.95 18.45
CA ILE A 93 -9.81 -11.24 18.80
C ILE A 93 -9.13 -10.73 17.53
N GLN A 94 -9.01 -11.57 16.52
CA GLN A 94 -8.43 -11.20 15.23
C GLN A 94 -9.18 -10.05 14.55
N ARG A 95 -10.54 -10.07 14.57
CA ARG A 95 -11.34 -8.96 14.07
C ARG A 95 -11.05 -7.66 14.84
N THR A 96 -10.94 -7.74 16.17
CA THR A 96 -10.61 -6.58 17.01
C THR A 96 -9.21 -6.05 16.69
N ALA A 97 -8.22 -6.92 16.52
CA ALA A 97 -6.87 -6.51 16.12
C ALA A 97 -6.87 -5.80 14.74
N LEU A 98 -7.65 -6.29 13.78
CA LEU A 98 -7.79 -5.64 12.47
C LEU A 98 -8.55 -4.31 12.55
N SER A 99 -9.49 -4.13 13.49
CA SER A 99 -10.13 -2.82 13.70
C SER A 99 -9.13 -1.78 14.22
N TRP A 100 -8.27 -2.16 15.14
CA TRP A 100 -7.18 -1.27 15.60
C TRP A 100 -6.17 -0.98 14.49
N LYS A 101 -5.86 -1.97 13.65
CA LYS A 101 -4.97 -1.78 12.49
C LYS A 101 -5.55 -0.81 11.46
N LEU A 102 -6.87 -0.82 11.25
CA LEU A 102 -7.55 0.18 10.42
C LEU A 102 -7.42 1.59 11.01
N GLU A 103 -7.66 1.74 12.32
CA GLU A 103 -7.52 3.05 12.99
C GLU A 103 -6.05 3.53 12.98
N GLU A 104 -5.09 2.66 13.17
CA GLU A 104 -3.66 2.96 13.01
C GLU A 104 -3.36 3.48 11.60
N SER A 105 -3.89 2.79 10.57
CA SER A 105 -3.70 3.20 9.17
C SER A 105 -4.31 4.57 8.87
N LYS A 106 -5.46 4.90 9.47
CA LYS A 106 -6.07 6.22 9.35
C LYS A 106 -5.23 7.31 10.03
N LYS A 107 -4.70 7.03 11.21
CA LYS A 107 -3.80 7.96 11.94
C LYS A 107 -2.48 8.17 11.18
N ALA A 108 -1.92 7.13 10.60
CA ALA A 108 -0.73 7.22 9.77
C ALA A 108 -0.98 8.12 8.54
N LEU A 109 -2.11 7.93 7.86
CA LEU A 109 -2.52 8.79 6.75
C LEU A 109 -2.68 10.26 7.18
N PHE A 110 -3.28 10.50 8.34
CA PHE A 110 -3.41 11.86 8.87
C PHE A 110 -2.04 12.51 9.07
N LYS A 111 -1.10 11.78 9.69
CA LYS A 111 0.28 12.24 9.90
C LYS A 111 1.00 12.53 8.57
N GLU A 112 0.85 11.65 7.58
CA GLU A 112 1.43 11.86 6.24
C GLU A 112 0.91 13.15 5.58
N ILE A 113 -0.40 13.38 5.62
CA ILE A 113 -1.01 14.60 5.06
C ILE A 113 -0.55 15.84 5.82
N GLN A 114 -0.49 15.78 7.14
CA GLN A 114 -0.03 16.89 7.98
C GLN A 114 1.44 17.23 7.66
N GLN A 115 2.28 16.20 7.55
CA GLN A 115 3.69 16.39 7.17
C GLN A 115 3.84 17.00 5.77
N ALA A 116 3.06 16.52 4.80
CA ALA A 116 3.06 17.06 3.44
C ALA A 116 2.64 18.54 3.43
N TYR A 117 1.64 18.91 4.24
CA TYR A 117 1.20 20.30 4.37
C TYR A 117 2.29 21.21 4.92
N TYR A 118 2.92 20.85 6.03
CA TYR A 118 3.99 21.67 6.62
C TYR A 118 5.21 21.73 5.71
N ASN A 119 5.52 20.64 5.01
CA ASN A 119 6.60 20.65 4.01
C ASN A 119 6.31 21.63 2.86
N ALA A 120 5.05 21.73 2.40
CA ALA A 120 4.67 22.68 1.36
C ALA A 120 4.76 24.13 1.86
N VAL A 121 4.30 24.41 3.09
CA VAL A 121 4.43 25.74 3.71
C VAL A 121 5.89 26.15 3.87
N ALA A 122 6.76 25.23 4.33
CA ALA A 122 8.19 25.49 4.45
C ALA A 122 8.84 25.76 3.09
N ALA A 123 8.47 25.00 2.06
CA ALA A 123 8.98 25.19 0.70
C ALA A 123 8.51 26.53 0.09
N GLU A 124 7.27 26.95 0.34
CA GLU A 124 6.78 28.27 -0.06
C GLU A 124 7.60 29.38 0.57
N SER A 125 7.86 29.30 1.88
CA SER A 125 8.66 30.28 2.59
C SER A 125 10.10 30.31 2.06
N LYS A 126 10.69 29.14 1.78
CA LYS A 126 12.02 29.04 1.17
C LYS A 126 12.05 29.68 -0.21
N TYR A 127 11.06 29.42 -1.06
CA TYR A 127 10.97 30.03 -2.38
C TYR A 127 10.88 31.56 -2.31
N LYS A 128 10.01 32.10 -1.43
CA LYS A 128 9.89 33.55 -1.21
C LYS A 128 11.23 34.19 -0.77
N SER A 129 11.91 33.58 0.19
CA SER A 129 13.20 34.06 0.67
C SER A 129 14.29 33.98 -0.41
N SER A 130 14.34 32.90 -1.18
CA SER A 130 15.29 32.73 -2.28
C SER A 130 15.03 33.73 -3.40
N ASN A 131 13.79 34.06 -3.69
CA ASN A 131 13.42 35.06 -4.67
C ASN A 131 13.95 36.46 -4.24
N THR A 132 13.69 36.85 -2.99
CA THR A 132 14.23 38.14 -2.44
C THR A 132 15.76 38.18 -2.44
N ALA A 133 16.40 37.04 -2.11
CA ALA A 133 17.86 36.95 -2.16
C ALA A 133 18.43 37.08 -3.59
N THR A 134 17.70 36.54 -4.57
CA THR A 134 18.07 36.67 -6.00
C THR A 134 17.96 38.10 -6.45
N ASP A 135 16.88 38.82 -6.12
CA ASP A 135 16.69 40.22 -6.45
C ASP A 135 17.82 41.09 -5.85
N ALA A 136 18.18 40.86 -4.59
CA ALA A 136 19.27 41.55 -3.92
C ALA A 136 20.65 41.26 -4.56
N SER A 137 20.90 39.98 -4.91
CA SER A 137 22.16 39.58 -5.56
C SER A 137 22.27 40.15 -6.98
N GLU A 138 21.15 40.23 -7.71
CA GLU A 138 21.10 40.84 -9.04
C GLU A 138 21.43 42.33 -8.96
N ALA A 139 20.83 43.07 -8.02
CA ALA A 139 21.13 44.49 -7.81
C ALA A 139 22.62 44.72 -7.46
N SER A 140 23.18 43.84 -6.61
CA SER A 140 24.60 43.88 -6.25
C SER A 140 25.49 43.61 -7.47
N PHE A 141 25.17 42.59 -8.26
CA PHE A 141 25.92 42.27 -9.48
C PHE A 141 25.87 43.43 -10.50
N ARG A 142 24.70 44.02 -10.71
CA ARG A 142 24.53 45.18 -11.60
C ARG A 142 25.41 46.35 -11.18
N LEU A 143 25.38 46.70 -9.90
CA LEU A 143 26.24 47.77 -9.36
C LEU A 143 27.72 47.45 -9.54
N MET A 144 28.15 46.21 -9.29
CA MET A 144 29.55 45.80 -9.44
C MET A 144 29.96 45.77 -10.90
N SER A 145 29.07 45.41 -11.82
CA SER A 145 29.26 45.45 -13.27
C SER A 145 29.52 46.89 -13.76
N GLU A 146 28.74 47.88 -13.26
CA GLU A 146 28.93 49.29 -13.55
C GLU A 146 30.25 49.83 -13.00
N LYS A 147 30.65 49.45 -11.79
CA LYS A 147 31.94 49.81 -11.20
C LYS A 147 33.11 49.24 -12.00
N TYR A 148 33.01 47.98 -12.42
CA TYR A 148 34.05 47.32 -13.23
C TYR A 148 34.21 48.01 -14.60
N ALA A 149 33.07 48.30 -15.27
CA ALA A 149 33.10 49.02 -16.55
C ALA A 149 33.73 50.41 -16.46
N ASN A 150 33.61 51.10 -15.30
CA ASN A 150 34.22 52.41 -15.03
C ASN A 150 35.64 52.34 -14.42
N GLY A 151 36.26 51.14 -14.37
CA GLY A 151 37.59 50.93 -13.79
C GLY A 151 37.68 51.08 -12.27
N LYS A 152 36.53 51.07 -11.56
CA LYS A 152 36.40 51.26 -10.09
C LYS A 152 36.29 49.97 -9.30
N ALA A 153 36.35 48.82 -9.95
CA ALA A 153 36.38 47.49 -9.34
C ALA A 153 37.33 46.57 -10.10
N ASN A 154 37.90 45.58 -9.42
CA ASN A 154 38.79 44.62 -10.05
C ASN A 154 38.02 43.40 -10.60
N ALA A 155 38.67 42.57 -11.44
CA ALA A 155 38.06 41.39 -12.05
C ALA A 155 37.62 40.34 -11.04
N THR A 156 38.27 40.23 -9.89
CA THR A 156 37.92 39.28 -8.82
C THR A 156 36.58 39.65 -8.17
N GLU A 157 36.41 40.92 -7.81
CA GLU A 157 35.15 41.44 -7.24
C GLU A 157 33.99 41.32 -8.20
N TYR A 158 34.21 41.58 -9.49
CA TYR A 158 33.20 41.37 -10.52
C TYR A 158 32.78 39.87 -10.65
N ASN A 159 33.78 38.98 -10.72
CA ASN A 159 33.49 37.54 -10.84
C ASN A 159 32.85 36.97 -9.59
N GLU A 160 33.21 37.46 -8.40
CA GLU A 160 32.56 37.07 -7.16
C GLU A 160 31.07 37.48 -7.14
N ALA A 161 30.78 38.74 -7.47
CA ALA A 161 29.40 39.22 -7.54
C ALA A 161 28.56 38.45 -8.58
N ARG A 162 29.15 38.14 -9.74
CA ARG A 162 28.53 37.31 -10.78
C ARG A 162 28.23 35.90 -10.29
N THR A 163 29.19 35.27 -9.63
CA THR A 163 29.04 33.89 -9.11
C THR A 163 27.97 33.83 -8.04
N ASN A 164 27.93 34.82 -7.14
CA ASN A 164 26.91 34.93 -6.10
C ASN A 164 25.52 35.11 -6.68
N TRP A 165 25.36 35.94 -7.70
CA TRP A 165 24.09 36.11 -8.41
C TRP A 165 23.64 34.78 -9.13
N MET A 166 24.55 34.14 -9.87
CA MET A 166 24.25 32.90 -10.56
C MET A 166 23.84 31.78 -9.58
N LYS A 167 24.51 31.71 -8.41
CA LYS A 167 24.16 30.81 -7.33
C LYS A 167 22.77 31.10 -6.77
N ALA A 168 22.46 32.38 -6.51
CA ALA A 168 21.14 32.79 -6.00
C ALA A 168 20.02 32.43 -6.99
N VAL A 169 20.22 32.62 -8.30
CA VAL A 169 19.28 32.24 -9.35
C VAL A 169 19.05 30.70 -9.34
N SER A 170 20.14 29.93 -9.24
CA SER A 170 20.05 28.47 -9.16
C SER A 170 19.27 27.99 -7.92
N ASP A 171 19.59 28.59 -6.75
CA ASP A 171 18.90 28.24 -5.49
C ASP A 171 17.41 28.61 -5.54
N MET A 172 17.07 29.76 -6.15
CA MET A 172 15.67 30.17 -6.34
C MET A 172 14.91 29.23 -7.27
N LEU A 173 15.51 28.83 -8.39
CA LEU A 173 14.88 27.87 -9.32
C LEU A 173 14.65 26.53 -8.64
N GLN A 174 15.63 26.03 -7.90
CA GLN A 174 15.47 24.80 -7.13
C GLN A 174 14.35 24.91 -6.09
N ALA A 175 14.29 26.01 -5.34
CA ALA A 175 13.24 26.25 -4.35
C ALA A 175 11.84 26.35 -5.01
N LYS A 176 11.75 26.97 -6.19
CA LYS A 176 10.50 27.05 -6.97
C LYS A 176 9.96 25.68 -7.35
N TYR A 177 10.81 24.82 -7.90
CA TYR A 177 10.39 23.48 -8.31
C TYR A 177 10.13 22.56 -7.11
N ASP A 178 10.86 22.70 -5.99
CA ASP A 178 10.55 21.99 -4.74
C ASP A 178 9.17 22.39 -4.20
N TYR A 179 8.83 23.68 -4.20
CA TYR A 179 7.52 24.16 -3.80
C TYR A 179 6.40 23.62 -4.71
N LEU A 180 6.58 23.69 -6.04
CA LEU A 180 5.62 23.14 -6.99
C LEU A 180 5.41 21.64 -6.79
N PHE A 181 6.47 20.86 -6.60
CA PHE A 181 6.39 19.44 -6.36
C PHE A 181 5.62 19.12 -5.07
N ARG A 182 5.91 19.83 -3.98
CA ARG A 182 5.20 19.63 -2.70
C ARG A 182 3.73 20.01 -2.78
N THR A 183 3.40 21.02 -3.54
CA THR A 183 2.00 21.39 -3.81
C THR A 183 1.26 20.29 -4.59
N LYS A 184 1.90 19.71 -5.59
CA LYS A 184 1.33 18.58 -6.36
C LYS A 184 1.15 17.32 -5.49
N ILE A 185 2.03 17.07 -4.50
CA ILE A 185 1.82 16.01 -3.51
C ILE A 185 0.52 16.25 -2.71
N LEU A 186 0.24 17.49 -2.32
CA LEU A 186 -1.02 17.81 -1.62
C LEU A 186 -2.24 17.59 -2.52
N ASP A 187 -2.15 17.94 -3.80
CA ASP A 187 -3.21 17.71 -4.77
C ASP A 187 -3.48 16.20 -4.96
N PHE A 188 -2.42 15.39 -4.98
CA PHE A 188 -2.56 13.92 -4.98
C PHE A 188 -3.36 13.41 -3.78
N TYR A 189 -3.12 13.93 -2.57
CA TYR A 189 -3.93 13.56 -1.39
C TYR A 189 -5.37 14.07 -1.47
N LYS A 190 -5.65 15.11 -2.25
CA LYS A 190 -7.03 15.55 -2.58
C LYS A 190 -7.72 14.62 -3.57
N GLY A 191 -6.97 13.77 -4.26
CA GLY A 191 -7.47 12.92 -5.35
C GLY A 191 -7.55 13.65 -6.70
N VAL A 192 -6.85 14.78 -6.84
CA VAL A 192 -6.71 15.48 -8.13
C VAL A 192 -5.67 14.74 -8.97
N PRO A 193 -5.94 14.46 -10.26
CA PRO A 193 -4.95 13.86 -11.15
C PRO A 193 -3.67 14.71 -11.22
N LEU A 194 -2.50 14.05 -11.22
CA LEU A 194 -1.23 14.74 -11.40
C LEU A 194 -1.09 15.14 -12.88
N THR A 195 -1.37 16.38 -13.19
CA THR A 195 -1.07 16.99 -14.49
C THR A 195 0.19 17.84 -14.35
N LEU A 196 1.09 17.72 -15.31
CA LEU A 196 2.32 18.53 -15.42
C LEU A 196 2.04 19.77 -16.27
N GLU A 197 0.99 20.51 -15.94
CA GLU A 197 0.74 21.84 -16.50
C GLU A 197 1.25 22.92 -15.54
#